data_ac98ac05e932018f74fc0af8c69d0658
#
_entry.id   ac98ac05e932018f74fc0af8c69d0658
#
_cell.length_a   1.000
_cell.length_b   1.000
_cell.length_c   1.000
_cell.angle_alpha   90.00
_cell.angle_beta   90.00
_cell.angle_gamma   90.00
#
_symmetry.space_group_name_H-M   'P 1'
#
loop_
_entity.id
_entity.type
_entity.pdbx_description
1 polymer ?
#
loop_
_entity_poly.entity_id
_entity_poly.type
_entity_poly.pdbx_seq_one_letter_code
_entity_poly.pdbx_strand_id
1 'polypeptide(L)'
;VGGTGYLQNPLEIGHGYENPGDNVNQKIVDGKLTWHFIAPDVHDFMWAADPEYLHNKLTMKNGTVLHFFHQEGQNSDNWEKLRPLTEMSFEYANKYFGQYPYKQFSVIQGGDGGMEYPMSTLITGNRGSLLGVTIHESMHDWYHGVLGSNEALHPWMDEGFTSYASSRISQHISM
;
A
#
# COMPACT_ATOMS: atom_id res chain seq x y z
N VAL A 1 11.90 -5.39 -1.34
CA VAL A 1 11.31 -5.15 -0.01
C VAL A 1 10.35 -3.99 -0.09
N GLY A 2 9.16 -4.15 0.45
CA GLY A 2 8.11 -3.13 0.50
C GLY A 2 7.38 -3.14 1.84
N GLY A 3 6.45 -2.23 2.04
CA GLY A 3 5.62 -2.15 3.24
C GLY A 3 5.41 -0.73 3.74
N THR A 4 5.15 -0.63 5.04
CA THR A 4 4.91 0.62 5.76
C THR A 4 6.15 1.51 5.75
N GLY A 5 5.97 2.80 5.53
CA GLY A 5 6.99 3.83 5.70
C GLY A 5 7.88 4.05 4.48
N TYR A 6 8.95 4.76 4.72
CA TYR A 6 9.91 5.20 3.73
C TYR A 6 11.26 4.55 4.00
N LEU A 7 11.88 4.04 2.94
CA LEU A 7 13.21 3.45 3.04
C LEU A 7 14.26 4.53 3.25
N GLN A 8 15.08 4.37 4.28
CA GLN A 8 16.20 5.27 4.55
C GLN A 8 17.48 4.75 3.89
N ASN A 9 18.09 5.58 3.06
CA ASN A 9 19.40 5.26 2.52
C ASN A 9 20.49 5.42 3.61
N PRO A 10 21.17 4.36 4.03
CA PRO A 10 22.16 4.42 5.10
C PRO A 10 23.45 5.16 4.72
N LEU A 11 23.64 5.46 3.43
CA LEU A 11 24.86 6.15 2.95
C LEU A 11 24.67 7.66 2.84
N GLU A 12 23.44 8.16 2.95
CA GLU A 12 23.14 9.58 2.93
C GLU A 12 22.94 10.11 4.35
N ILE A 13 23.86 10.98 4.77
CA ILE A 13 23.71 11.76 5.99
C ILE A 13 22.80 12.97 5.66
N GLY A 14 21.50 12.74 5.69
CA GLY A 14 20.50 13.73 5.37
C GLY A 14 19.12 13.08 5.26
N HIS A 15 18.08 13.90 5.16
CA HIS A 15 16.70 13.47 5.19
C HIS A 15 16.18 12.95 3.83
N GLY A 16 16.98 12.14 3.12
CA GLY A 16 16.55 11.47 1.90
C GLY A 16 15.70 10.24 2.26
N TYR A 17 14.40 10.35 2.11
CA TYR A 17 13.50 9.20 2.17
C TYR A 17 13.30 8.66 0.75
N GLU A 18 13.70 7.41 0.55
CA GLU A 18 13.42 6.68 -0.69
C GLU A 18 12.11 5.92 -0.56
N ASN A 19 11.46 5.70 -1.68
CA ASN A 19 10.25 4.89 -1.68
C ASN A 19 10.59 3.38 -1.51
N PRO A 20 9.67 2.57 -0.96
CA PRO A 20 9.84 1.13 -0.94
C PRO A 20 10.20 0.58 -2.32
N GLY A 21 11.11 -0.39 -2.37
CA GLY A 21 11.57 -0.98 -3.62
C GLY A 21 12.52 -0.13 -4.46
N ASP A 22 12.82 1.11 -4.07
CA ASP A 22 13.84 1.90 -4.76
C ASP A 22 15.23 1.28 -4.54
N ASN A 23 16.09 1.46 -5.53
CA ASN A 23 17.44 0.91 -5.49
C ASN A 23 18.34 1.82 -4.65
N VAL A 24 18.35 1.59 -3.35
CA VAL A 24 19.20 2.33 -2.41
C VAL A 24 20.56 1.62 -2.28
N ASN A 25 21.62 2.41 -2.10
CA ASN A 25 22.99 1.89 -1.90
C ASN A 25 23.11 1.27 -0.51
N GLN A 26 22.59 0.08 -0.32
CA GLN A 26 22.69 -0.67 0.91
C GLN A 26 24.12 -1.19 1.12
N LYS A 27 24.66 -0.99 2.32
CA LYS A 27 25.94 -1.57 2.70
C LYS A 27 25.78 -3.05 3.04
N ILE A 28 26.53 -3.90 2.36
CA ILE A 28 26.60 -5.32 2.70
C ILE A 28 27.60 -5.48 3.85
N VAL A 29 27.14 -6.07 4.98
CA VAL A 29 27.97 -6.43 6.12
C VAL A 29 27.76 -7.92 6.39
N ASP A 30 28.85 -8.68 6.40
CA ASP A 30 28.81 -10.14 6.59
C ASP A 30 27.84 -10.88 5.67
N GLY A 31 27.76 -10.46 4.42
CA GLY A 31 26.85 -11.03 3.41
C GLY A 31 25.37 -10.70 3.62
N LYS A 32 25.04 -9.78 4.53
CA LYS A 32 23.67 -9.35 4.83
C LYS A 32 23.42 -7.91 4.41
N LEU A 33 22.21 -7.65 3.94
CA LEU A 33 21.69 -6.31 3.70
C LEU A 33 20.84 -5.87 4.90
N THR A 34 21.01 -4.62 5.31
CA THR A 34 20.16 -4.00 6.33
C THR A 34 19.21 -3.02 5.67
N TRP A 35 17.93 -3.19 5.93
CA TRP A 35 16.87 -2.31 5.47
C TRP A 35 16.34 -1.50 6.66
N HIS A 36 16.31 -0.17 6.52
CA HIS A 36 15.82 0.71 7.56
C HIS A 36 14.64 1.52 7.01
N PHE A 37 13.47 1.31 7.58
CA PHE A 37 12.26 2.04 7.23
C PHE A 37 11.90 3.01 8.35
N ILE A 38 11.40 4.19 7.98
CA ILE A 38 10.86 5.19 8.91
C ILE A 38 9.42 5.46 8.50
N ALA A 39 8.51 5.35 9.44
CA ALA A 39 7.09 5.63 9.24
C ALA A 39 6.61 6.58 10.34
N PRO A 40 6.50 7.90 10.06
CA PRO A 40 5.91 8.84 11.00
C PRO A 40 4.39 8.67 11.05
N ASP A 41 3.82 8.96 12.22
CA ASP A 41 2.38 9.05 12.45
C ASP A 41 1.61 7.77 12.07
N VAL A 42 2.15 6.62 12.46
CA VAL A 42 1.53 5.30 12.28
C VAL A 42 1.39 4.57 13.60
N HIS A 43 0.38 3.73 13.71
CA HIS A 43 0.13 2.91 14.92
C HIS A 43 0.49 1.44 14.72
N ASP A 44 0.82 1.03 13.50
CA ASP A 44 1.26 -0.32 13.15
C ASP A 44 2.35 -0.26 12.08
N PHE A 45 3.02 -1.39 11.83
CA PHE A 45 4.11 -1.46 10.88
C PHE A 45 4.23 -2.86 10.27
N MET A 46 4.16 -2.95 8.94
CA MET A 46 4.36 -4.17 8.17
C MET A 46 5.49 -4.02 7.16
N TRP A 47 6.21 -5.09 6.91
CA TRP A 47 7.14 -5.20 5.79
C TRP A 47 7.06 -6.58 5.15
N ALA A 48 7.32 -6.64 3.87
CA ALA A 48 7.41 -7.87 3.10
C ALA A 48 8.68 -7.89 2.25
N ALA A 49 9.25 -9.05 2.09
CA ALA A 49 10.44 -9.27 1.26
C ALA A 49 10.35 -10.62 0.56
N ASP A 50 10.55 -10.60 -0.75
CA ASP A 50 10.61 -11.79 -1.58
C ASP A 50 11.60 -11.51 -2.71
N PRO A 51 12.59 -12.36 -2.98
CA PRO A 51 13.54 -12.17 -4.08
C PRO A 51 12.90 -12.30 -5.46
N GLU A 52 11.70 -12.87 -5.55
CA GLU A 52 10.96 -13.08 -6.80
C GLU A 52 9.88 -12.02 -7.05
N TYR A 53 9.71 -11.04 -6.16
CA TYR A 53 8.77 -9.95 -6.41
C TYR A 53 9.15 -9.14 -7.64
N LEU A 54 8.20 -9.04 -8.56
CA LEU A 54 8.15 -7.96 -9.53
C LEU A 54 7.70 -6.70 -8.81
N HIS A 55 8.38 -5.60 -9.04
CA HIS A 55 8.03 -4.30 -8.47
C HIS A 55 7.67 -3.33 -9.59
N ASN A 56 6.43 -2.90 -9.58
CA ASN A 56 5.91 -1.85 -10.46
C ASN A 56 5.51 -0.64 -9.63
N LYS A 57 5.62 0.55 -10.19
CA LYS A 57 5.19 1.78 -9.55
C LYS A 57 4.44 2.71 -10.50
N LEU A 58 3.55 3.51 -9.94
CA LEU A 58 2.81 4.56 -10.60
C LEU A 58 2.85 5.80 -9.72
N THR A 59 3.25 6.94 -10.29
CA THR A 59 3.24 8.22 -9.56
C THR A 59 1.98 8.99 -9.93
N MET A 60 1.14 9.26 -8.95
CA MET A 60 -0.07 10.05 -9.10
C MET A 60 0.25 11.54 -9.32
N LYS A 61 -0.71 12.30 -9.84
CA LYS A 61 -0.55 13.74 -10.10
C LYS A 61 -0.23 14.57 -8.84
N ASN A 62 -0.69 14.14 -7.67
CA ASN A 62 -0.41 14.79 -6.38
C ASN A 62 0.96 14.41 -5.79
N GLY A 63 1.73 13.57 -6.47
CA GLY A 63 3.05 13.11 -6.05
C GLY A 63 3.05 11.84 -5.20
N THR A 64 1.89 11.29 -4.81
CA THR A 64 1.82 9.99 -4.13
C THR A 64 2.29 8.88 -5.07
N VAL A 65 3.15 7.99 -4.59
CA VAL A 65 3.65 6.86 -5.36
C VAL A 65 2.94 5.58 -4.92
N LEU A 66 2.28 4.93 -5.86
CA LEU A 66 1.66 3.62 -5.66
C LEU A 66 2.65 2.54 -6.09
N HIS A 67 2.94 1.61 -5.18
CA HIS A 67 3.84 0.48 -5.40
C HIS A 67 3.04 -0.81 -5.50
N PHE A 68 3.45 -1.70 -6.40
CA PHE A 68 2.83 -3.00 -6.60
C PHE A 68 3.91 -4.06 -6.57
N PHE A 69 3.85 -4.96 -5.59
CA PHE A 69 4.77 -6.07 -5.42
C PHE A 69 4.00 -7.38 -5.61
N HIS A 70 4.33 -8.11 -6.64
CA HIS A 70 3.68 -9.38 -6.92
C HIS A 70 4.65 -10.37 -7.56
N GLN A 71 4.35 -11.65 -7.45
CA GLN A 71 5.10 -12.70 -8.15
C GLN A 71 4.63 -12.81 -9.59
N GLU A 72 5.54 -13.18 -10.48
CA GLU A 72 5.19 -13.52 -11.86
C GLU A 72 4.32 -14.78 -11.88
N GLY A 73 3.29 -14.79 -12.74
CA GLY A 73 2.41 -15.94 -12.83
C GLY A 73 1.13 -15.67 -13.62
N GLN A 74 0.17 -16.56 -13.47
CA GLN A 74 -1.11 -16.52 -14.22
C GLN A 74 -1.94 -15.25 -13.96
N ASN A 75 -1.66 -14.51 -12.87
CA ASN A 75 -2.35 -13.29 -12.49
C ASN A 75 -1.60 -12.00 -12.88
N SER A 76 -0.43 -12.07 -13.50
CA SER A 76 0.39 -10.88 -13.81
C SER A 76 -0.39 -9.83 -14.61
N ASP A 77 -1.19 -10.24 -15.59
CA ASP A 77 -2.04 -9.31 -16.37
C ASP A 77 -3.08 -8.56 -15.51
N ASN A 78 -3.57 -9.18 -14.44
CA ASN A 78 -4.51 -8.53 -13.54
C ASN A 78 -3.80 -7.50 -12.65
N TRP A 79 -2.57 -7.77 -12.22
CA TRP A 79 -1.74 -6.81 -11.50
C TRP A 79 -1.38 -5.60 -12.37
N GLU A 80 -1.12 -5.80 -13.66
CA GLU A 80 -0.93 -4.70 -14.61
C GLU A 80 -2.17 -3.80 -14.71
N LYS A 81 -3.36 -4.41 -14.80
CA LYS A 81 -4.65 -3.68 -14.85
C LYS A 81 -5.02 -3.02 -13.53
N LEU A 82 -4.54 -3.57 -12.41
CA LEU A 82 -4.81 -3.03 -11.09
C LEU A 82 -4.26 -1.62 -10.90
N ARG A 83 -3.09 -1.32 -11.47
CA ARG A 83 -2.38 -0.04 -11.27
C ARG A 83 -3.25 1.20 -11.58
N PRO A 84 -3.79 1.37 -12.81
CA PRO A 84 -4.64 2.52 -13.10
C PRO A 84 -5.94 2.52 -12.32
N LEU A 85 -6.49 1.37 -11.97
CA LEU A 85 -7.72 1.26 -11.19
C LEU A 85 -7.48 1.67 -9.73
N THR A 86 -6.31 1.35 -9.17
CA THR A 86 -5.92 1.83 -7.84
C THR A 86 -5.71 3.35 -7.85
N GLU A 87 -5.09 3.92 -8.88
CA GLU A 87 -4.99 5.37 -9.04
C GLU A 87 -6.36 6.04 -9.03
N MET A 88 -7.31 5.53 -9.84
CA MET A 88 -8.69 6.04 -9.86
C MET A 88 -9.36 5.95 -8.49
N SER A 89 -9.11 4.88 -7.73
CA SER A 89 -9.62 4.71 -6.37
C SER A 89 -9.10 5.78 -5.43
N PHE A 90 -7.79 6.05 -5.46
CA PHE A 90 -7.16 7.09 -4.66
C PHE A 90 -7.59 8.50 -5.10
N GLU A 91 -7.75 8.77 -6.39
CA GLU A 91 -8.28 10.05 -6.87
C GLU A 91 -9.70 10.30 -6.36
N TYR A 92 -10.57 9.26 -6.39
CA TYR A 92 -11.91 9.35 -5.84
C TYR A 92 -11.88 9.57 -4.32
N ALA A 93 -11.09 8.80 -3.59
CA ALA A 93 -10.96 8.92 -2.14
C ALA A 93 -10.43 10.30 -1.73
N ASN A 94 -9.39 10.79 -2.39
CA ASN A 94 -8.84 12.13 -2.18
C ASN A 94 -9.88 13.24 -2.38
N LYS A 95 -10.79 13.06 -3.33
CA LYS A 95 -11.84 14.04 -3.64
C LYS A 95 -12.99 14.03 -2.63
N TYR A 96 -13.41 12.86 -2.16
CA TYR A 96 -14.66 12.71 -1.42
C TYR A 96 -14.49 12.35 0.06
N PHE A 97 -13.35 11.78 0.43
CA PHE A 97 -13.09 11.29 1.80
C PHE A 97 -11.92 11.99 2.49
N GLY A 98 -11.19 12.84 1.79
CA GLY A 98 -10.03 13.57 2.30
C GLY A 98 -8.74 13.16 1.62
N GLN A 99 -7.75 14.05 1.68
CA GLN A 99 -6.46 13.80 1.04
C GLN A 99 -5.69 12.70 1.77
N TYR A 100 -5.15 11.75 1.02
CA TYR A 100 -4.21 10.75 1.51
C TYR A 100 -2.97 11.46 2.06
N PRO A 101 -2.61 11.29 3.34
CA PRO A 101 -1.59 12.11 3.97
C PRO A 101 -0.16 11.66 3.68
N TYR A 102 0.02 10.41 3.24
CA TYR A 102 1.34 9.85 3.01
C TYR A 102 1.77 10.00 1.55
N LYS A 103 3.09 9.86 1.29
CA LYS A 103 3.67 10.01 -0.05
C LYS A 103 3.78 8.71 -0.83
N GLN A 104 3.45 7.59 -0.21
CA GLN A 104 3.48 6.27 -0.84
C GLN A 104 2.36 5.38 -0.33
N PHE A 105 2.00 4.37 -1.14
CA PHE A 105 1.16 3.25 -0.74
C PHE A 105 1.64 1.99 -1.47
N SER A 106 1.74 0.87 -0.77
CA SER A 106 2.22 -0.40 -1.30
C SER A 106 1.13 -1.46 -1.32
N VAL A 107 0.82 -2.00 -2.49
CA VAL A 107 -0.04 -3.17 -2.67
C VAL A 107 0.86 -4.39 -2.85
N ILE A 108 0.82 -5.33 -1.91
CA ILE A 108 1.77 -6.43 -1.82
C ILE A 108 1.05 -7.77 -1.88
N GLN A 109 1.47 -8.63 -2.78
CA GLN A 109 0.98 -10.01 -2.82
C GLN A 109 1.53 -10.80 -1.64
N GLY A 110 0.63 -11.45 -0.88
CA GLY A 110 0.98 -12.25 0.29
C GLY A 110 -0.01 -13.36 0.58
N GLY A 111 0.09 -13.96 1.75
CA GLY A 111 -0.64 -15.17 2.12
C GLY A 111 -2.04 -14.96 2.71
N ASP A 112 -2.38 -13.77 3.14
CA ASP A 112 -3.66 -13.47 3.80
C ASP A 112 -4.65 -12.83 2.83
N GLY A 113 -5.84 -13.29 2.69
CA GLY A 113 -6.87 -12.83 1.74
C GLY A 113 -6.86 -11.34 1.43
N GLY A 114 -6.91 -10.51 2.45
CA GLY A 114 -6.64 -9.08 2.50
C GLY A 114 -6.31 -8.70 3.93
N MET A 115 -5.39 -7.75 4.10
CA MET A 115 -5.05 -7.18 5.40
C MET A 115 -4.48 -5.78 5.21
N GLU A 116 -5.04 -4.85 5.94
CA GLU A 116 -4.63 -3.45 5.97
C GLU A 116 -3.43 -3.23 6.90
N TYR A 117 -2.58 -2.31 6.48
CA TYR A 117 -1.49 -1.75 7.29
C TYR A 117 -1.27 -0.29 6.87
N PRO A 118 -0.75 0.56 7.74
CA PRO A 118 -0.44 1.94 7.35
C PRO A 118 0.47 1.98 6.12
N MET A 119 0.06 2.74 5.11
CA MET A 119 0.75 2.89 3.82
C MET A 119 0.94 1.59 3.03
N SER A 120 0.25 0.50 3.38
CA SER A 120 0.39 -0.76 2.64
C SER A 120 -0.76 -1.72 2.89
N THR A 121 -0.94 -2.66 1.96
CA THR A 121 -1.86 -3.78 2.11
C THR A 121 -1.22 -5.08 1.65
N LEU A 122 -1.53 -6.16 2.37
CA LEU A 122 -1.12 -7.50 2.01
C LEU A 122 -2.33 -8.26 1.46
N ILE A 123 -2.28 -8.70 0.21
CA ILE A 123 -3.41 -9.36 -0.47
C ILE A 123 -2.97 -10.65 -1.15
N THR A 124 -3.84 -11.65 -1.18
CA THR A 124 -3.55 -12.94 -1.85
C THR A 124 -3.42 -12.79 -3.36
N GLY A 125 -4.07 -11.79 -3.94
CA GLY A 125 -3.99 -11.53 -5.38
C GLY A 125 -4.85 -12.47 -6.23
N ASN A 126 -5.90 -13.05 -5.67
CA ASN A 126 -6.82 -13.92 -6.40
C ASN A 126 -7.58 -13.17 -7.49
N ARG A 127 -7.67 -13.78 -8.67
CA ARG A 127 -8.15 -13.17 -9.92
C ARG A 127 -9.50 -12.45 -9.81
N GLY A 128 -10.48 -13.03 -9.12
CA GLY A 128 -11.84 -12.50 -9.05
C GLY A 128 -12.03 -11.39 -8.01
N SER A 129 -11.17 -11.27 -7.04
CA SER A 129 -11.29 -10.35 -5.91
C SER A 129 -10.21 -9.27 -5.84
N LEU A 130 -9.17 -9.34 -6.70
CA LEU A 130 -7.98 -8.50 -6.61
C LEU A 130 -8.30 -7.01 -6.49
N LEU A 131 -9.12 -6.45 -7.39
CA LEU A 131 -9.49 -5.03 -7.33
C LEU A 131 -10.34 -4.70 -6.11
N GLY A 132 -11.37 -5.50 -5.84
CA GLY A 132 -12.30 -5.25 -4.72
C GLY A 132 -11.58 -5.27 -3.38
N VAL A 133 -10.71 -6.25 -3.16
CA VAL A 133 -9.89 -6.34 -1.94
C VAL A 133 -8.91 -5.17 -1.87
N THR A 134 -8.20 -4.85 -2.96
CA THR A 134 -7.28 -3.69 -2.97
C THR A 134 -8.00 -2.39 -2.61
N ILE A 135 -9.21 -2.14 -3.14
CA ILE A 135 -9.99 -0.96 -2.79
C ILE A 135 -10.35 -0.98 -1.30
N HIS A 136 -10.82 -2.11 -0.79
CA HIS A 136 -11.23 -2.25 0.60
C HIS A 136 -10.07 -1.99 1.55
N GLU A 137 -8.99 -2.72 1.40
CA GLU A 137 -7.81 -2.59 2.27
C GLU A 137 -7.14 -1.21 2.17
N SER A 138 -7.16 -0.59 0.99
CA SER A 138 -6.66 0.78 0.84
C SER A 138 -7.50 1.80 1.60
N MET A 139 -8.81 1.60 1.72
CA MET A 139 -9.69 2.55 2.40
C MET A 139 -9.54 2.52 3.92
N HIS A 140 -9.01 1.44 4.49
CA HIS A 140 -8.62 1.40 5.90
C HIS A 140 -7.56 2.43 6.25
N ASP A 141 -6.71 2.85 5.31
CA ASP A 141 -5.75 3.95 5.56
C ASP A 141 -6.45 5.28 5.88
N TRP A 142 -7.67 5.51 5.36
CA TRP A 142 -8.47 6.68 5.74
C TRP A 142 -9.24 6.47 7.03
N TYR A 143 -9.95 5.37 7.18
CA TYR A 143 -10.91 5.19 8.25
C TYR A 143 -10.35 4.53 9.51
N HIS A 144 -9.24 3.82 9.41
CA HIS A 144 -8.49 3.28 10.54
C HIS A 144 -7.14 3.98 10.69
N GLY A 145 -6.31 3.97 9.66
CA GLY A 145 -4.94 4.48 9.70
C GLY A 145 -4.85 5.95 10.10
N VAL A 146 -5.57 6.83 9.40
CA VAL A 146 -5.54 8.29 9.63
C VAL A 146 -6.36 8.70 10.85
N LEU A 147 -7.52 8.11 11.06
CA LEU A 147 -8.40 8.46 12.19
C LEU A 147 -7.94 7.85 13.50
N GLY A 148 -7.10 6.82 13.48
CA GLY A 148 -6.61 6.14 14.66
C GLY A 148 -7.74 5.51 15.49
N SER A 149 -8.76 4.96 14.85
CA SER A 149 -9.89 4.32 15.53
C SER A 149 -9.44 3.08 16.30
N ASN A 150 -10.04 2.83 17.47
CA ASN A 150 -9.79 1.62 18.23
C ASN A 150 -10.65 0.47 17.68
N GLU A 151 -10.12 -0.25 16.70
CA GLU A 151 -10.80 -1.35 16.03
C GLU A 151 -11.18 -2.50 16.96
N ALA A 152 -10.37 -2.76 17.98
CA ALA A 152 -10.63 -3.83 18.95
C ALA A 152 -11.92 -3.60 19.77
N LEU A 153 -12.27 -2.33 20.02
CA LEU A 153 -13.47 -1.94 20.75
C LEU A 153 -14.61 -1.52 19.82
N HIS A 154 -14.29 -0.96 18.67
CA HIS A 154 -15.26 -0.33 17.76
C HIS A 154 -15.01 -0.74 16.31
N PRO A 155 -15.05 -2.05 15.96
CA PRO A 155 -14.74 -2.52 14.60
C PRO A 155 -15.64 -1.92 13.51
N TRP A 156 -16.83 -1.47 13.85
CA TRP A 156 -17.74 -0.82 12.92
C TRP A 156 -17.22 0.54 12.41
N MET A 157 -16.37 1.23 13.19
CA MET A 157 -15.78 2.51 12.77
C MET A 157 -14.70 2.28 11.70
N ASP A 158 -14.03 1.16 11.77
CA ASP A 158 -13.06 0.73 10.81
C ASP A 158 -13.75 0.07 9.61
N GLU A 159 -14.33 -1.10 9.78
CA GLU A 159 -14.92 -1.92 8.72
C GLU A 159 -16.16 -1.30 8.07
N GLY A 160 -17.01 -0.65 8.86
CA GLY A 160 -18.27 -0.09 8.37
C GLY A 160 -18.06 1.10 7.43
N PHE A 161 -17.19 2.03 7.81
CA PHE A 161 -16.86 3.18 6.95
C PHE A 161 -16.03 2.77 5.75
N THR A 162 -15.07 1.86 5.93
CA THR A 162 -14.29 1.29 4.85
C THR A 162 -15.17 0.57 3.83
N SER A 163 -16.11 -0.26 4.27
CA SER A 163 -17.08 -0.94 3.38
C SER A 163 -17.94 0.04 2.61
N TYR A 164 -18.43 1.10 3.26
CA TYR A 164 -19.19 2.15 2.59
C TYR A 164 -18.36 2.84 1.50
N ALA A 165 -17.14 3.28 1.84
CA ALA A 165 -16.26 3.96 0.90
C ALA A 165 -15.88 3.07 -0.29
N SER A 166 -15.53 1.81 -0.03
CA SER A 166 -15.19 0.81 -1.04
C SER A 166 -16.34 0.57 -2.02
N SER A 167 -17.57 0.50 -1.51
CA SER A 167 -18.78 0.37 -2.34
C SER A 167 -18.96 1.58 -3.28
N ARG A 168 -18.73 2.80 -2.77
CA ARG A 168 -18.84 4.04 -3.57
C ARG A 168 -17.78 4.11 -4.66
N ILE A 169 -16.56 3.73 -4.35
CA ILE A 169 -15.44 3.68 -5.30
C ILE A 169 -15.71 2.62 -6.37
N SER A 170 -16.12 1.42 -5.97
CA SER A 170 -16.41 0.32 -6.90
C SER A 170 -17.52 0.70 -7.89
N GLN A 171 -18.56 1.39 -7.44
CA GLN A 171 -19.61 1.93 -8.32
C GLN A 171 -19.04 2.95 -9.32
N HIS A 172 -18.14 3.81 -8.89
CA HIS A 172 -17.53 4.82 -9.76
C HIS A 172 -16.66 4.21 -10.85
N ILE A 173 -15.86 3.19 -10.49
CA ILE A 173 -14.95 2.51 -11.44
C ILE A 173 -15.73 1.63 -12.44
N SER A 174 -16.90 1.14 -12.06
CA SER A 174 -17.74 0.28 -12.92
C SER A 174 -18.61 1.05 -13.93
N MET A 175 -18.66 2.37 -13.82
CA MET A 175 -19.37 3.26 -14.77
C MET A 175 -18.46 3.66 -15.94
#